data_1c7d1ae57b5b400a6a8515b06fe11a2b
#
_entry.id   1c7d1ae57b5b400a6a8515b06fe11a2b
#
_cell.length_a   1.000
_cell.length_b   1.000
_cell.length_c   1.000
_cell.angle_alpha   90.00
_cell.angle_beta   90.00
_cell.angle_gamma   90.00
#
_symmetry.space_group_name_H-M   'P 1'
#
loop_
_entity.id
_entity.type
_entity.pdbx_description
1 polymer ?
#
loop_
_entity_poly.entity_id
_entity_poly.type
_entity_poly.pdbx_seq_one_letter_code
_entity_poly.pdbx_strand_id
1 'polypeptide(L)'
;MKKLLYHLVFNKYIIDEELDIFVTFETMNNRGKPLSKLELLKNRLIYLTMLLKNNDSAKANLREQINECWKKLYRYLGTEELNITNGSFLGTKRFGKDLDDSFLMQQIDCYRPLRDYISKSSKVISKVDRLLENYFTAKNVIDGIVRINDIRSYIDDLGNKITLWVGLNNPFQYSTISFEEAKLLNGIRILLNSKDKNQIFDVIYPVEMIRRVIFSLYGDENCNGKDRKAILQQFESALLIRLFVSNLKYKRSYGKILSFIEFREFSLQLINFVENEELNFSDYLNKLKTSVNKLKQAFINGVFFEDAKVDSFYFYENNKRVAKYILYNLEAYLIEEARDPEYEKKISELFSHFESDFYNIEHIYPKAGRNTYWDRQFGDFTDKEKNKFKHSLPNLLLIGKKKNGYLADKSYPDKRRKGDCCYEFGILSERKLARDFEDWTVESIYQRSESLKKYINRRWGIAFANNDIFKQFIGLK
;
A
#
# COMPACT_ATOMS: atom_id res chain seq x y z
N MET A 1 11.17 -26.53 -36.02
CA MET A 1 9.86 -25.89 -36.31
C MET A 1 9.05 -26.59 -37.41
N LYS A 2 9.55 -26.85 -38.62
CA LYS A 2 8.78 -27.54 -39.68
C LYS A 2 8.24 -28.93 -39.30
N LYS A 3 8.97 -29.78 -38.57
CA LYS A 3 8.50 -31.11 -38.11
C LYS A 3 7.33 -31.05 -37.14
N LEU A 4 7.21 -30.00 -36.30
CA LEU A 4 6.09 -29.81 -35.37
C LEU A 4 4.78 -29.49 -36.12
N LEU A 5 4.84 -28.67 -37.15
CA LEU A 5 3.66 -28.26 -37.94
C LEU A 5 3.01 -29.40 -38.73
N TYR A 6 3.79 -30.42 -39.19
CA TYR A 6 3.25 -31.54 -39.95
C TYR A 6 2.69 -32.68 -39.10
N HIS A 7 2.87 -32.64 -37.77
CA HIS A 7 2.36 -33.67 -36.85
C HIS A 7 1.30 -33.16 -35.88
N LEU A 8 0.86 -31.91 -36.04
CA LEU A 8 -0.25 -31.37 -35.24
C LEU A 8 -1.58 -31.95 -35.76
N VAL A 9 -2.21 -32.73 -34.91
CA VAL A 9 -3.56 -33.24 -35.13
C VAL A 9 -4.54 -32.26 -34.48
N PHE A 10 -5.40 -31.66 -35.31
CA PHE A 10 -6.45 -30.77 -34.81
C PHE A 10 -7.77 -31.55 -34.75
N ASN A 11 -8.41 -31.54 -33.57
CA ASN A 11 -9.81 -31.97 -33.47
C ASN A 11 -10.71 -30.78 -33.81
N LYS A 12 -11.47 -30.89 -34.90
CA LYS A 12 -12.52 -29.94 -35.25
C LYS A 12 -13.83 -30.44 -34.66
N TYR A 13 -14.36 -29.71 -33.68
CA TYR A 13 -15.69 -29.97 -33.12
C TYR A 13 -16.67 -28.95 -33.72
N ILE A 14 -17.73 -29.42 -34.36
CA ILE A 14 -18.81 -28.58 -34.89
C ILE A 14 -19.96 -28.70 -33.91
N ILE A 15 -20.43 -27.59 -33.37
CA ILE A 15 -21.52 -27.52 -32.40
C ILE A 15 -22.72 -26.96 -33.17
N ASP A 16 -23.78 -27.74 -33.25
CA ASP A 16 -24.93 -27.42 -34.11
C ASP A 16 -26.01 -26.56 -33.41
N GLU A 17 -25.96 -26.41 -32.07
CA GLU A 17 -26.90 -25.60 -31.30
C GLU A 17 -26.20 -24.49 -30.50
N GLU A 18 -26.68 -23.25 -30.64
CA GLU A 18 -26.09 -22.06 -30.00
C GLU A 18 -26.06 -22.11 -28.44
N LEU A 19 -26.95 -22.87 -27.81
CA LEU A 19 -27.00 -23.06 -26.38
C LEU A 19 -25.86 -23.93 -25.83
N ASP A 20 -25.39 -24.90 -26.62
CA ASP A 20 -24.33 -25.83 -26.25
C ASP A 20 -22.91 -25.23 -26.41
N ILE A 21 -22.77 -24.18 -27.20
CA ILE A 21 -21.47 -23.53 -27.47
C ILE A 21 -20.82 -23.05 -26.20
N PHE A 22 -21.57 -22.37 -25.30
CA PHE A 22 -21.03 -21.81 -24.09
C PHE A 22 -20.66 -22.89 -23.06
N VAL A 23 -21.56 -23.85 -22.83
CA VAL A 23 -21.31 -24.97 -21.91
C VAL A 23 -20.16 -25.84 -22.41
N THR A 24 -20.10 -26.08 -23.72
CA THR A 24 -19.03 -26.85 -24.36
C THR A 24 -17.69 -26.09 -24.26
N PHE A 25 -17.69 -24.78 -24.47
CA PHE A 25 -16.49 -23.94 -24.33
C PHE A 25 -15.96 -23.89 -22.89
N GLU A 26 -16.82 -23.70 -21.91
CA GLU A 26 -16.44 -23.77 -20.48
C GLU A 26 -15.91 -25.17 -20.11
N THR A 27 -16.55 -26.22 -20.60
CA THR A 27 -16.17 -27.61 -20.30
C THR A 27 -14.85 -28.00 -20.97
N MET A 28 -14.60 -27.54 -22.20
CA MET A 28 -13.34 -27.79 -22.92
C MET A 28 -12.16 -27.04 -22.32
N ASN A 29 -12.36 -25.80 -21.85
CA ASN A 29 -11.32 -24.99 -21.24
C ASN A 29 -10.90 -25.51 -19.85
N ASN A 30 -11.74 -26.26 -19.16
CA ASN A 30 -11.38 -26.91 -17.89
C ASN A 30 -10.37 -28.07 -18.03
N ARG A 31 -10.02 -28.46 -19.27
CA ARG A 31 -9.02 -29.52 -19.54
C ARG A 31 -7.58 -29.00 -19.69
N GLY A 32 -7.38 -27.66 -19.73
CA GLY A 32 -6.08 -27.00 -19.86
C GLY A 32 -5.78 -26.05 -18.70
N LYS A 33 -5.00 -24.98 -18.96
CA LYS A 33 -4.86 -23.86 -17.99
C LYS A 33 -6.23 -23.20 -17.86
N PRO A 34 -6.80 -23.12 -16.65
CA PRO A 34 -8.10 -22.47 -16.47
C PRO A 34 -8.03 -21.00 -16.90
N LEU A 35 -9.08 -20.53 -17.55
CA LEU A 35 -9.24 -19.12 -17.91
C LEU A 35 -9.27 -18.24 -16.65
N SER A 36 -8.73 -17.03 -16.75
CA SER A 36 -8.93 -16.01 -15.73
C SER A 36 -10.42 -15.62 -15.64
N LYS A 37 -10.84 -15.09 -14.51
CA LYS A 37 -12.22 -14.61 -14.35
C LYS A 37 -12.55 -13.48 -15.33
N LEU A 38 -11.55 -12.67 -15.69
CA LEU A 38 -11.68 -11.62 -16.69
C LEU A 38 -11.98 -12.20 -18.10
N GLU A 39 -11.32 -13.30 -18.46
CA GLU A 39 -11.59 -13.99 -19.72
C GLU A 39 -12.97 -14.66 -19.72
N LEU A 40 -13.37 -15.28 -18.62
CA LEU A 40 -14.71 -15.83 -18.46
C LEU A 40 -15.78 -14.75 -18.62
N LEU A 41 -15.56 -13.57 -18.04
CA LEU A 41 -16.46 -12.43 -18.17
C LEU A 41 -16.59 -11.97 -19.62
N LYS A 42 -15.48 -11.87 -20.38
CA LYS A 42 -15.51 -11.53 -21.80
C LYS A 42 -16.43 -12.47 -22.57
N ASN A 43 -16.18 -13.76 -22.42
CA ASN A 43 -16.93 -14.78 -23.16
C ASN A 43 -18.41 -14.75 -22.79
N ARG A 44 -18.73 -14.55 -21.52
CA ARG A 44 -20.09 -14.41 -21.03
C ARG A 44 -20.78 -13.17 -21.65
N LEU A 45 -20.14 -12.01 -21.67
CA LEU A 45 -20.73 -10.81 -22.25
C LEU A 45 -20.95 -10.94 -23.76
N ILE A 46 -20.00 -11.54 -24.50
CA ILE A 46 -20.17 -11.81 -25.93
C ILE A 46 -21.37 -12.74 -26.17
N TYR A 47 -21.49 -13.84 -25.40
CA TYR A 47 -22.65 -14.73 -25.49
C TYR A 47 -23.96 -13.99 -25.22
N LEU A 48 -24.03 -13.17 -24.18
CA LEU A 48 -25.24 -12.42 -23.83
C LEU A 48 -25.68 -11.47 -24.94
N THR A 49 -24.75 -10.95 -25.77
CA THR A 49 -25.14 -10.11 -26.93
C THR A 49 -26.04 -10.84 -27.93
N MET A 50 -25.93 -12.15 -28.03
CA MET A 50 -26.77 -12.96 -28.93
C MET A 50 -28.25 -13.01 -28.48
N LEU A 51 -28.43 -13.02 -27.13
CA LEU A 51 -29.75 -13.14 -26.50
C LEU A 51 -30.51 -11.81 -26.40
N LEU A 52 -29.84 -10.66 -26.63
CA LEU A 52 -30.48 -9.35 -26.59
C LEU A 52 -31.58 -9.20 -27.66
N LYS A 53 -32.67 -8.51 -27.33
CA LYS A 53 -33.80 -8.23 -28.24
C LYS A 53 -33.54 -7.07 -29.21
N ASN A 54 -32.29 -6.63 -29.35
CA ASN A 54 -31.87 -5.52 -30.20
C ASN A 54 -31.61 -6.00 -31.65
N ASN A 55 -31.54 -5.08 -32.59
CA ASN A 55 -31.18 -5.37 -33.97
C ASN A 55 -29.71 -5.84 -34.10
N ASP A 56 -29.41 -6.55 -35.21
CA ASP A 56 -28.08 -7.15 -35.37
C ASP A 56 -26.94 -6.15 -35.47
N SER A 57 -27.21 -4.95 -35.99
CA SER A 57 -26.22 -3.85 -36.02
C SER A 57 -25.83 -3.40 -34.59
N ALA A 58 -26.81 -3.19 -33.70
CA ALA A 58 -26.54 -2.81 -32.31
C ALA A 58 -25.79 -3.91 -31.54
N LYS A 59 -26.13 -5.20 -31.80
CA LYS A 59 -25.42 -6.33 -31.20
C LYS A 59 -23.99 -6.45 -31.72
N ALA A 60 -23.77 -6.24 -33.03
CA ALA A 60 -22.43 -6.24 -33.61
C ALA A 60 -21.55 -5.12 -33.06
N ASN A 61 -22.10 -3.88 -32.95
CA ASN A 61 -21.40 -2.75 -32.35
C ASN A 61 -21.02 -3.02 -30.89
N LEU A 62 -21.94 -3.59 -30.10
CA LEU A 62 -21.61 -3.94 -28.69
C LEU A 62 -20.49 -4.99 -28.61
N ARG A 63 -20.48 -6.01 -29.47
CA ARG A 63 -19.39 -7.00 -29.52
C ARG A 63 -18.05 -6.38 -29.87
N GLU A 64 -18.04 -5.42 -30.78
CA GLU A 64 -16.84 -4.64 -31.11
C GLU A 64 -16.35 -3.83 -29.90
N GLN A 65 -17.26 -3.10 -29.22
CA GLN A 65 -16.94 -2.36 -27.98
C GLN A 65 -16.35 -3.28 -26.90
N ILE A 66 -16.92 -4.47 -26.68
CA ILE A 66 -16.37 -5.48 -25.77
C ILE A 66 -14.95 -5.85 -26.19
N ASN A 67 -14.71 -6.16 -27.46
CA ASN A 67 -13.38 -6.55 -27.93
C ASN A 67 -12.34 -5.43 -27.77
N GLU A 68 -12.68 -4.18 -28.08
CA GLU A 68 -11.78 -3.04 -27.90
C GLU A 68 -11.50 -2.77 -26.41
N CYS A 69 -12.51 -2.91 -25.54
CA CYS A 69 -12.29 -2.86 -24.09
C CYS A 69 -11.26 -3.90 -23.64
N TRP A 70 -11.43 -5.18 -24.02
CA TRP A 70 -10.46 -6.23 -23.63
C TRP A 70 -9.09 -6.06 -24.27
N LYS A 71 -9.00 -5.56 -25.47
CA LYS A 71 -7.73 -5.19 -26.09
C LYS A 71 -7.00 -4.11 -25.27
N LYS A 72 -7.74 -3.11 -24.77
CA LYS A 72 -7.22 -2.09 -23.85
C LYS A 72 -6.77 -2.73 -22.54
N LEU A 73 -7.60 -3.60 -21.92
CA LEU A 73 -7.27 -4.29 -20.68
C LEU A 73 -5.97 -5.10 -20.80
N TYR A 74 -5.86 -5.95 -21.83
CA TYR A 74 -4.65 -6.77 -22.04
C TYR A 74 -3.41 -5.94 -22.33
N ARG A 75 -3.55 -4.80 -23.02
CA ARG A 75 -2.43 -3.87 -23.20
C ARG A 75 -1.91 -3.38 -21.85
N TYR A 76 -2.78 -2.97 -20.95
CA TYR A 76 -2.38 -2.42 -19.65
C TYR A 76 -1.96 -3.51 -18.64
N LEU A 77 -2.59 -4.68 -18.67
CA LEU A 77 -2.25 -5.79 -17.77
C LEU A 77 -1.03 -6.60 -18.23
N GLY A 78 -0.73 -6.60 -19.54
CA GLY A 78 0.38 -7.34 -20.13
C GLY A 78 1.67 -6.55 -20.31
N THR A 79 1.72 -5.27 -19.99
CA THR A 79 2.94 -4.48 -20.13
C THR A 79 3.93 -4.77 -19.00
N GLU A 80 5.22 -4.90 -19.35
CA GLU A 80 6.33 -4.96 -18.39
C GLU A 80 6.42 -3.69 -17.51
N GLU A 81 5.76 -2.60 -17.91
CA GLU A 81 5.60 -1.36 -17.13
C GLU A 81 4.85 -1.59 -15.83
N LEU A 82 3.98 -2.61 -15.77
CA LEU A 82 3.48 -3.15 -14.52
C LEU A 82 4.57 -3.99 -13.83
N ASN A 83 5.78 -3.48 -13.69
CA ASN A 83 6.80 -4.03 -12.79
C ASN A 83 6.27 -3.98 -11.35
N ILE A 84 5.20 -4.74 -11.10
CA ILE A 84 4.61 -5.00 -9.78
C ILE A 84 5.54 -5.99 -9.05
N THR A 85 6.84 -5.70 -9.15
CA THR A 85 7.85 -6.38 -8.36
C THR A 85 7.70 -5.90 -6.93
N ASN A 86 7.16 -6.76 -6.07
CA ASN A 86 7.19 -6.64 -4.63
C ASN A 86 6.18 -5.70 -3.93
N GLY A 87 4.95 -5.65 -4.37
CA GLY A 87 3.91 -5.03 -3.58
C GLY A 87 3.05 -4.03 -4.34
N SER A 88 2.17 -4.54 -5.17
CA SER A 88 1.08 -3.77 -5.76
C SER A 88 0.32 -3.00 -4.68
N PHE A 89 0.03 -1.72 -4.92
CA PHE A 89 -0.82 -0.91 -4.06
C PHE A 89 -2.18 -1.60 -3.85
N LEU A 90 -2.68 -2.23 -4.89
CA LEU A 90 -4.00 -2.83 -4.93
C LEU A 90 -4.00 -4.37 -4.69
N GLY A 91 -2.94 -4.94 -4.12
CA GLY A 91 -3.02 -6.24 -3.43
C GLY A 91 -3.00 -7.52 -4.27
N THR A 92 -1.98 -7.74 -5.07
CA THR A 92 -1.87 -8.94 -5.92
C THR A 92 -1.56 -10.27 -5.21
N LYS A 93 -1.08 -10.25 -3.97
CA LYS A 93 -0.60 -11.48 -3.30
C LYS A 93 -1.65 -12.25 -2.50
N ARG A 94 -2.81 -11.65 -2.18
CA ARG A 94 -3.82 -12.31 -1.32
C ARG A 94 -4.93 -13.04 -2.07
N PHE A 95 -5.22 -12.67 -3.32
CA PHE A 95 -6.45 -13.10 -3.99
C PHE A 95 -6.25 -13.98 -5.22
N GLY A 96 -5.09 -14.42 -5.50
CA GLY A 96 -4.97 -15.23 -6.65
C GLY A 96 -3.76 -14.94 -7.50
N LYS A 97 -3.57 -15.77 -8.41
CA LYS A 97 -2.37 -15.95 -9.18
C LYS A 97 -2.23 -14.91 -10.30
N ASP A 98 -3.32 -14.19 -10.64
CA ASP A 98 -3.39 -13.38 -11.84
C ASP A 98 -3.78 -11.91 -11.53
N LEU A 99 -3.08 -10.96 -12.17
CA LEU A 99 -3.34 -9.52 -12.10
C LEU A 99 -4.75 -9.15 -12.56
N ASP A 100 -5.24 -9.89 -13.56
CA ASP A 100 -6.54 -9.75 -14.16
C ASP A 100 -7.67 -9.86 -13.14
N ASP A 101 -7.61 -10.89 -12.31
CA ASP A 101 -8.61 -11.15 -11.27
C ASP A 101 -8.55 -10.10 -10.17
N SER A 102 -7.35 -9.59 -9.84
CA SER A 102 -7.17 -8.54 -8.84
C SER A 102 -7.77 -7.21 -9.29
N PHE A 103 -7.58 -6.83 -10.55
CA PHE A 103 -8.20 -5.65 -11.14
C PHE A 103 -9.73 -5.80 -11.15
N LEU A 104 -10.24 -6.91 -11.66
CA LEU A 104 -11.67 -7.17 -11.78
C LEU A 104 -12.39 -7.12 -10.43
N MET A 105 -11.81 -7.73 -9.39
CA MET A 105 -12.38 -7.69 -8.04
C MET A 105 -12.52 -6.26 -7.52
N GLN A 106 -11.51 -5.42 -7.72
CA GLN A 106 -11.56 -4.03 -7.27
C GLN A 106 -12.53 -3.18 -8.07
N GLN A 107 -12.60 -3.39 -9.37
CA GLN A 107 -13.57 -2.72 -10.23
C GLN A 107 -15.00 -3.06 -9.79
N ILE A 108 -15.32 -4.34 -9.56
CA ILE A 108 -16.63 -4.80 -9.08
C ILE A 108 -16.98 -4.17 -7.73
N ASP A 109 -16.02 -4.08 -6.82
CA ASP A 109 -16.21 -3.47 -5.50
C ASP A 109 -16.59 -1.99 -5.56
N CYS A 110 -16.18 -1.30 -6.62
CA CYS A 110 -16.40 0.13 -6.83
C CYS A 110 -17.49 0.43 -7.87
N TYR A 111 -18.06 -0.57 -8.52
CA TYR A 111 -19.14 -0.39 -9.49
C TYR A 111 -20.50 -0.39 -8.80
N ARG A 112 -21.00 0.82 -8.50
CA ARG A 112 -22.23 1.05 -7.71
C ARG A 112 -23.46 0.30 -8.22
N PRO A 113 -23.75 0.26 -9.55
CA PRO A 113 -24.98 -0.37 -10.06
C PRO A 113 -25.12 -1.86 -9.71
N LEU A 114 -24.02 -2.55 -9.39
CA LEU A 114 -24.03 -3.98 -9.04
C LEU A 114 -24.09 -4.25 -7.53
N ARG A 115 -23.97 -3.22 -6.71
CA ARG A 115 -23.87 -3.36 -5.23
C ARG A 115 -25.02 -4.18 -4.65
N ASP A 116 -26.25 -3.92 -5.06
CA ASP A 116 -27.45 -4.61 -4.56
C ASP A 116 -27.52 -6.08 -4.96
N TYR A 117 -27.01 -6.42 -6.14
CA TYR A 117 -26.93 -7.81 -6.60
C TYR A 117 -25.82 -8.60 -5.92
N ILE A 118 -24.73 -7.93 -5.56
CA ILE A 118 -23.55 -8.57 -4.99
C ILE A 118 -23.65 -8.70 -3.47
N SER A 119 -24.35 -7.78 -2.78
CA SER A 119 -24.44 -7.74 -1.32
C SER A 119 -25.44 -8.74 -0.70
N LYS A 120 -26.47 -9.13 -1.43
CA LYS A 120 -27.65 -9.88 -0.91
C LYS A 120 -27.47 -11.40 -0.72
N SER A 121 -26.30 -11.98 -1.00
CA SER A 121 -26.12 -13.43 -0.90
C SER A 121 -25.40 -13.87 0.38
N SER A 122 -26.00 -14.82 1.09
CA SER A 122 -25.47 -15.46 2.30
C SER A 122 -24.40 -16.54 2.04
N LYS A 123 -24.10 -16.87 0.79
CA LYS A 123 -23.10 -17.90 0.43
C LYS A 123 -21.70 -17.27 0.26
N VAL A 124 -20.68 -18.00 0.70
CA VAL A 124 -19.25 -17.65 0.54
C VAL A 124 -18.81 -17.87 -0.93
N ILE A 125 -19.44 -17.15 -1.86
CA ILE A 125 -19.08 -17.13 -3.27
C ILE A 125 -18.30 -15.86 -3.55
N SER A 126 -17.25 -15.92 -4.41
CA SER A 126 -16.49 -14.73 -4.75
C SER A 126 -17.40 -13.70 -5.44
N LYS A 127 -17.07 -12.41 -5.31
CA LYS A 127 -17.87 -11.33 -5.95
C LYS A 127 -17.91 -11.45 -7.46
N VAL A 128 -16.83 -11.94 -8.06
CA VAL A 128 -16.75 -12.18 -9.50
C VAL A 128 -17.69 -13.32 -9.91
N ASP A 129 -17.72 -14.38 -9.13
CA ASP A 129 -18.65 -15.49 -9.41
C ASP A 129 -20.11 -15.01 -9.27
N ARG A 130 -20.42 -14.14 -8.30
CA ARG A 130 -21.76 -13.53 -8.20
C ARG A 130 -22.10 -12.66 -9.41
N LEU A 131 -21.15 -11.93 -9.96
CA LEU A 131 -21.35 -11.16 -11.17
C LEU A 131 -21.75 -12.07 -12.34
N LEU A 132 -21.04 -13.19 -12.50
CA LEU A 132 -21.26 -14.16 -13.57
C LEU A 132 -22.52 -15.03 -13.35
N GLU A 133 -22.82 -15.40 -12.11
CA GLU A 133 -23.91 -16.34 -11.80
C GLU A 133 -25.25 -15.66 -11.48
N ASN A 134 -25.21 -14.41 -10.97
CA ASN A 134 -26.43 -13.74 -10.51
C ASN A 134 -26.82 -12.53 -11.34
N TYR A 135 -25.88 -11.83 -12.01
CA TYR A 135 -26.20 -10.63 -12.76
C TYR A 135 -26.09 -10.83 -14.28
N PHE A 136 -24.92 -11.13 -14.83
CA PHE A 136 -24.73 -11.38 -16.25
C PHE A 136 -25.12 -12.83 -16.61
N THR A 137 -26.41 -13.12 -16.57
CA THR A 137 -26.98 -14.43 -16.88
C THR A 137 -27.91 -14.36 -18.10
N ALA A 138 -28.04 -15.48 -18.82
CA ALA A 138 -28.98 -15.58 -19.94
C ALA A 138 -30.41 -15.26 -19.50
N LYS A 139 -30.82 -15.71 -18.29
CA LYS A 139 -32.15 -15.44 -17.73
C LYS A 139 -32.38 -13.95 -17.56
N ASN A 140 -31.44 -13.21 -16.96
CA ASN A 140 -31.60 -11.77 -16.72
C ASN A 140 -31.68 -10.96 -18.02
N VAL A 141 -31.03 -11.41 -19.10
CA VAL A 141 -31.13 -10.79 -20.42
C VAL A 141 -32.51 -11.06 -21.04
N ILE A 142 -32.98 -12.32 -20.99
CA ILE A 142 -34.29 -12.73 -21.53
C ILE A 142 -35.42 -11.99 -20.78
N ASP A 143 -35.32 -11.91 -19.46
CA ASP A 143 -36.29 -11.24 -18.56
C ASP A 143 -36.21 -9.69 -18.67
N GLY A 144 -35.22 -9.15 -19.41
CA GLY A 144 -35.05 -7.71 -19.61
C GLY A 144 -34.48 -6.96 -18.38
N ILE A 145 -33.95 -7.68 -17.41
CA ILE A 145 -33.25 -7.13 -16.24
C ILE A 145 -31.90 -6.56 -16.66
N VAL A 146 -31.16 -7.29 -17.52
CA VAL A 146 -29.90 -6.84 -18.14
C VAL A 146 -30.17 -6.45 -19.58
N ARG A 147 -29.94 -5.19 -19.92
CA ARG A 147 -30.16 -4.62 -21.26
C ARG A 147 -28.83 -4.25 -21.90
N ILE A 148 -28.88 -3.92 -23.19
CA ILE A 148 -27.69 -3.52 -23.97
C ILE A 148 -26.91 -2.35 -23.31
N ASN A 149 -27.63 -1.38 -22.74
CA ASN A 149 -26.99 -0.24 -22.09
C ASN A 149 -26.33 -0.61 -20.77
N ASP A 150 -26.82 -1.60 -20.03
CA ASP A 150 -26.21 -2.07 -18.79
C ASP A 150 -24.85 -2.73 -19.07
N ILE A 151 -24.77 -3.54 -20.14
CA ILE A 151 -23.52 -4.13 -20.60
C ILE A 151 -22.58 -3.02 -21.09
N ARG A 152 -23.07 -2.07 -21.87
CA ARG A 152 -22.26 -0.96 -22.37
C ARG A 152 -21.67 -0.12 -21.23
N SER A 153 -22.50 0.30 -20.30
CA SER A 153 -22.05 1.08 -19.13
C SER A 153 -21.02 0.33 -18.30
N TYR A 154 -21.17 -0.99 -18.18
CA TYR A 154 -20.21 -1.82 -17.44
C TYR A 154 -18.84 -1.91 -18.13
N ILE A 155 -18.81 -2.14 -19.45
CA ILE A 155 -17.54 -2.21 -20.21
C ILE A 155 -16.86 -0.85 -20.31
N ASP A 156 -17.61 0.24 -20.38
CA ASP A 156 -17.08 1.60 -20.36
C ASP A 156 -16.40 1.91 -19.00
N ASP A 157 -17.06 1.54 -17.90
CA ASP A 157 -16.48 1.67 -16.56
C ASP A 157 -15.21 0.81 -16.41
N LEU A 158 -15.25 -0.44 -16.86
CA LEU A 158 -14.11 -1.35 -16.84
C LEU A 158 -12.92 -0.77 -17.63
N GLY A 159 -13.18 -0.26 -18.84
CA GLY A 159 -12.18 0.35 -19.72
C GLY A 159 -11.61 1.68 -19.19
N ASN A 160 -12.38 2.45 -18.43
CA ASN A 160 -11.91 3.67 -17.79
C ASN A 160 -11.09 3.38 -16.53
N LYS A 161 -11.53 2.42 -15.72
CA LYS A 161 -10.87 2.09 -14.46
C LYS A 161 -9.54 1.35 -14.61
N ILE A 162 -9.27 0.68 -15.74
CA ILE A 162 -7.98 0.02 -15.93
C ILE A 162 -6.81 1.01 -15.94
N THR A 163 -6.97 2.17 -16.59
CA THR A 163 -5.93 3.20 -16.61
C THR A 163 -5.66 3.77 -15.23
N LEU A 164 -6.73 4.01 -14.47
CA LEU A 164 -6.65 4.43 -13.09
C LEU A 164 -5.95 3.39 -12.22
N TRP A 165 -6.30 2.11 -12.37
CA TRP A 165 -5.71 1.02 -11.61
C TRP A 165 -4.21 0.90 -11.84
N VAL A 166 -3.76 1.03 -13.08
CA VAL A 166 -2.34 1.06 -13.45
C VAL A 166 -1.65 2.28 -12.82
N GLY A 167 -2.27 3.45 -12.92
CA GLY A 167 -1.73 4.68 -12.34
C GLY A 167 -1.56 4.61 -10.82
N LEU A 168 -2.53 4.06 -10.10
CA LEU A 168 -2.43 3.89 -8.65
C LEU A 168 -1.37 2.86 -8.24
N ASN A 169 -1.09 1.88 -9.09
CA ASN A 169 0.00 0.93 -8.85
C ASN A 169 1.39 1.51 -9.13
N ASN A 170 1.49 2.51 -10.02
CA ASN A 170 2.72 3.20 -10.39
C ASN A 170 2.57 4.72 -10.32
N PRO A 171 2.26 5.29 -9.13
CA PRO A 171 1.79 6.67 -9.02
C PRO A 171 2.83 7.71 -9.48
N PHE A 172 4.12 7.43 -9.39
CA PHE A 172 5.17 8.35 -9.87
C PHE A 172 5.29 8.40 -11.40
N GLN A 173 4.76 7.42 -12.12
CA GLN A 173 4.84 7.34 -13.58
C GLN A 173 3.55 7.81 -14.27
N TYR A 174 2.51 8.11 -13.50
CA TYR A 174 1.18 8.41 -14.03
C TYR A 174 0.90 9.91 -14.02
N SER A 175 0.85 10.52 -15.19
CA SER A 175 0.79 11.99 -15.39
C SER A 175 -0.43 12.69 -14.79
N THR A 176 -1.52 11.96 -14.51
CA THR A 176 -2.73 12.53 -13.89
C THR A 176 -2.68 12.56 -12.35
N ILE A 177 -1.67 11.95 -11.76
CA ILE A 177 -1.43 11.97 -10.31
C ILE A 177 -0.32 12.98 -10.03
N SER A 178 -0.59 13.97 -9.19
CA SER A 178 0.44 14.94 -8.81
C SER A 178 1.57 14.27 -8.02
N PHE A 179 2.78 14.81 -8.10
CA PHE A 179 3.93 14.27 -7.38
C PHE A 179 3.67 14.14 -5.86
N GLU A 180 2.99 15.12 -5.28
CA GLU A 180 2.62 15.10 -3.87
C GLU A 180 1.64 13.95 -3.52
N GLU A 181 0.65 13.71 -4.39
CA GLU A 181 -0.25 12.56 -4.23
C GLU A 181 0.50 11.25 -4.43
N ALA A 182 1.42 11.19 -5.40
CA ALA A 182 2.24 10.00 -5.66
C ALA A 182 3.10 9.61 -4.46
N LYS A 183 3.71 10.58 -3.77
CA LYS A 183 4.44 10.33 -2.50
C LYS A 183 3.54 9.72 -1.43
N LEU A 184 2.34 10.27 -1.25
CA LEU A 184 1.38 9.80 -0.26
C LEU A 184 0.88 8.38 -0.59
N LEU A 185 0.50 8.14 -1.85
CA LEU A 185 0.06 6.82 -2.33
C LEU A 185 1.15 5.77 -2.13
N ASN A 186 2.39 6.10 -2.48
CA ASN A 186 3.51 5.19 -2.27
C ASN A 186 3.77 4.93 -0.78
N GLY A 187 3.68 5.96 0.07
CA GLY A 187 3.76 5.82 1.52
C GLY A 187 2.68 4.90 2.10
N ILE A 188 1.42 5.12 1.70
CA ILE A 188 0.29 4.28 2.07
C ILE A 188 0.51 2.83 1.61
N ARG A 189 0.98 2.62 0.37
CA ARG A 189 1.33 1.29 -0.15
C ARG A 189 2.34 0.56 0.74
N ILE A 190 3.41 1.24 1.12
CA ILE A 190 4.45 0.69 2.00
C ILE A 190 3.87 0.28 3.35
N LEU A 191 3.02 1.13 3.93
CA LEU A 191 2.40 0.88 5.23
C LEU A 191 1.35 -0.24 5.19
N LEU A 192 0.54 -0.32 4.12
CA LEU A 192 -0.44 -1.39 3.91
C LEU A 192 0.20 -2.76 3.66
N ASN A 193 1.29 -2.80 2.90
CA ASN A 193 1.99 -4.05 2.57
C ASN A 193 2.90 -4.55 3.71
N SER A 194 2.95 -3.82 4.81
CA SER A 194 3.70 -4.23 5.99
C SER A 194 3.02 -5.42 6.65
N LYS A 195 3.74 -6.55 6.74
CA LYS A 195 3.25 -7.72 7.48
C LYS A 195 3.17 -7.35 8.96
N ASP A 196 1.95 -7.35 9.46
CA ASP A 196 1.67 -7.23 10.88
C ASP A 196 2.04 -8.56 11.58
N LYS A 197 2.88 -8.49 12.59
CA LYS A 197 3.25 -9.70 13.34
C LYS A 197 2.05 -10.35 14.04
N ASN A 198 1.01 -9.58 14.29
CA ASN A 198 -0.12 -10.02 15.10
C ASN A 198 -1.40 -10.31 14.31
N GLN A 199 -1.46 -10.06 13.00
CA GLN A 199 -2.65 -10.23 12.12
C GLN A 199 -3.98 -9.62 12.61
N ILE A 200 -4.00 -9.06 13.82
CA ILE A 200 -5.20 -8.57 14.52
C ILE A 200 -5.77 -7.34 13.83
N PHE A 201 -4.91 -6.49 13.30
CA PHE A 201 -5.33 -5.27 12.65
C PHE A 201 -6.00 -5.51 11.29
N ASP A 202 -5.78 -6.67 10.67
CA ASP A 202 -6.51 -7.05 9.46
C ASP A 202 -8.01 -7.30 9.75
N VAL A 203 -8.36 -7.60 11.01
CA VAL A 203 -9.76 -7.78 11.45
C VAL A 203 -10.42 -6.44 11.78
N ILE A 204 -9.67 -5.51 12.38
CA ILE A 204 -10.21 -4.18 12.77
C ILE A 204 -10.13 -3.20 11.60
N TYR A 205 -9.13 -3.36 10.76
CA TYR A 205 -8.83 -2.53 9.61
C TYR A 205 -8.81 -3.40 8.37
N PRO A 206 -9.89 -3.50 7.65
CA PRO A 206 -9.80 -4.12 6.35
C PRO A 206 -8.93 -3.23 5.46
N VAL A 207 -7.67 -3.62 5.32
CA VAL A 207 -6.70 -3.02 4.38
C VAL A 207 -7.35 -2.83 3.00
N GLU A 208 -8.20 -3.77 2.62
CA GLU A 208 -9.00 -3.71 1.39
C GLU A 208 -9.96 -2.52 1.35
N MET A 209 -10.49 -2.07 2.48
CA MET A 209 -11.38 -0.90 2.48
C MET A 209 -10.64 0.39 2.15
N ILE A 210 -9.42 0.58 2.67
CA ILE A 210 -8.60 1.75 2.32
C ILE A 210 -8.31 1.76 0.81
N ARG A 211 -7.99 0.60 0.25
CA ARG A 211 -7.74 0.46 -1.19
C ARG A 211 -8.98 0.82 -2.01
N ARG A 212 -10.16 0.34 -1.60
CA ARG A 212 -11.43 0.70 -2.24
C ARG A 212 -11.72 2.18 -2.16
N VAL A 213 -11.56 2.77 -0.96
CA VAL A 213 -11.76 4.21 -0.79
C VAL A 213 -10.84 4.98 -1.74
N ILE A 214 -9.55 4.65 -1.80
CA ILE A 214 -8.61 5.32 -2.69
C ILE A 214 -9.00 5.13 -4.15
N PHE A 215 -9.34 3.93 -4.57
CA PHE A 215 -9.77 3.67 -5.94
C PHE A 215 -11.03 4.45 -6.31
N SER A 216 -12.00 4.56 -5.38
CA SER A 216 -13.20 5.37 -5.55
C SER A 216 -12.91 6.87 -5.59
N LEU A 217 -12.00 7.39 -4.73
CA LEU A 217 -11.60 8.80 -4.73
C LEU A 217 -11.02 9.27 -6.07
N TYR A 218 -10.25 8.41 -6.72
CA TYR A 218 -9.66 8.73 -8.02
C TYR A 218 -10.60 8.43 -9.19
N GLY A 219 -11.61 7.61 -9.00
CA GLY A 219 -12.65 7.31 -9.98
C GLY A 219 -13.84 8.29 -9.95
N ASP A 220 -13.89 9.22 -9.00
CA ASP A 220 -14.99 10.18 -8.85
C ASP A 220 -14.54 11.58 -9.27
N GLU A 221 -15.16 12.11 -10.30
CA GLU A 221 -14.85 13.44 -10.87
C GLU A 221 -15.14 14.61 -9.90
N ASN A 222 -16.02 14.40 -8.93
CA ASN A 222 -16.34 15.40 -7.90
C ASN A 222 -15.28 15.52 -6.82
N CYS A 223 -14.34 14.56 -6.74
CA CYS A 223 -13.25 14.59 -5.78
C CYS A 223 -12.04 15.36 -6.35
N ASN A 224 -11.87 16.59 -5.93
CA ASN A 224 -10.74 17.41 -6.39
C ASN A 224 -9.40 16.97 -5.76
N GLY A 225 -8.29 17.38 -6.38
CA GLY A 225 -6.93 17.01 -5.93
C GLY A 225 -6.59 17.48 -4.52
N LYS A 226 -7.15 18.62 -4.06
CA LYS A 226 -6.92 19.12 -2.70
C LYS A 226 -7.55 18.20 -1.66
N ASP A 227 -8.77 17.76 -1.89
CA ASP A 227 -9.48 16.86 -0.97
C ASP A 227 -8.85 15.46 -0.99
N ARG A 228 -8.49 14.94 -2.18
CA ARG A 228 -7.74 13.68 -2.30
C ARG A 228 -6.45 13.71 -1.49
N LYS A 229 -5.61 14.74 -1.71
CA LYS A 229 -4.36 14.89 -0.96
C LYS A 229 -4.60 14.92 0.54
N ALA A 230 -5.59 15.67 1.01
CA ALA A 230 -5.91 15.77 2.42
C ALA A 230 -6.40 14.43 3.01
N ILE A 231 -7.22 13.67 2.30
CA ILE A 231 -7.66 12.33 2.72
C ILE A 231 -6.47 11.36 2.79
N LEU A 232 -5.61 11.36 1.77
CA LEU A 232 -4.41 10.52 1.74
C LEU A 232 -3.47 10.80 2.92
N GLN A 233 -3.31 12.06 3.31
CA GLN A 233 -2.52 12.46 4.50
C GLN A 233 -3.09 11.88 5.79
N GLN A 234 -4.43 11.83 5.93
CA GLN A 234 -5.05 11.21 7.10
C GLN A 234 -4.80 9.69 7.10
N PHE A 235 -4.95 9.03 5.96
CA PHE A 235 -4.68 7.59 5.86
C PHE A 235 -3.23 7.26 6.18
N GLU A 236 -2.27 8.00 5.64
CA GLU A 236 -0.84 7.77 5.92
C GLU A 236 -0.53 7.90 7.42
N SER A 237 -1.04 8.94 8.07
CA SER A 237 -0.82 9.16 9.50
C SER A 237 -1.44 8.05 10.36
N ALA A 238 -2.67 7.65 10.07
CA ALA A 238 -3.35 6.57 10.78
C ALA A 238 -2.64 5.22 10.60
N LEU A 239 -2.20 4.94 9.39
CA LEU A 239 -1.47 3.69 9.07
C LEU A 239 -0.09 3.64 9.73
N LEU A 240 0.61 4.76 9.85
CA LEU A 240 1.89 4.83 10.56
C LEU A 240 1.70 4.50 12.04
N ILE A 241 0.71 5.12 12.71
CA ILE A 241 0.37 4.83 14.12
C ILE A 241 -0.03 3.35 14.25
N ARG A 242 -0.90 2.86 13.36
CA ARG A 242 -1.31 1.46 13.33
C ARG A 242 -0.10 0.52 13.30
N LEU A 243 0.79 0.72 12.32
CA LEU A 243 1.96 -0.14 12.14
C LEU A 243 2.87 -0.13 13.37
N PHE A 244 3.03 1.02 14.00
CA PHE A 244 3.80 1.13 15.24
C PHE A 244 3.13 0.36 16.39
N VAL A 245 1.84 0.62 16.62
CA VAL A 245 1.06 0.01 17.73
C VAL A 245 0.95 -1.51 17.57
N SER A 246 0.81 -2.00 16.33
CA SER A 246 0.74 -3.45 16.04
C SER A 246 1.99 -4.23 16.43
N ASN A 247 3.12 -3.55 16.50
CA ASN A 247 4.41 -4.14 16.88
C ASN A 247 4.71 -4.04 18.38
N LEU A 248 3.87 -3.36 19.17
CA LEU A 248 4.00 -3.33 20.62
C LEU A 248 3.60 -4.69 21.22
N LYS A 249 4.36 -5.14 22.23
CA LYS A 249 4.03 -6.34 22.99
C LYS A 249 3.21 -5.93 24.21
N TYR A 250 2.00 -6.46 24.34
CA TYR A 250 1.12 -6.20 25.47
C TYR A 250 1.19 -7.31 26.54
N LYS A 251 0.93 -6.95 27.80
CA LYS A 251 0.88 -7.91 28.93
C LYS A 251 -0.30 -8.87 28.80
N ARG A 252 -1.43 -8.41 28.27
CA ARG A 252 -2.62 -9.21 27.95
C ARG A 252 -2.77 -9.26 26.44
N SER A 253 -2.69 -10.46 25.88
CA SER A 253 -2.73 -10.65 24.44
C SER A 253 -4.14 -10.41 23.86
N TYR A 254 -4.18 -10.01 22.60
CA TYR A 254 -5.32 -9.96 21.67
C TYR A 254 -6.52 -9.07 22.02
N GLY A 255 -7.12 -9.18 23.21
CA GLY A 255 -8.35 -8.43 23.55
C GLY A 255 -8.16 -6.93 23.66
N LYS A 256 -6.97 -6.43 24.06
CA LYS A 256 -6.77 -5.01 24.32
C LYS A 256 -6.62 -4.17 23.06
N ILE A 257 -5.97 -4.67 22.02
CA ILE A 257 -5.83 -3.93 20.74
C ILE A 257 -7.21 -3.78 20.08
N LEU A 258 -8.05 -4.82 20.18
CA LEU A 258 -9.44 -4.78 19.72
C LEU A 258 -10.32 -3.79 20.52
N SER A 259 -9.92 -3.43 21.73
CA SER A 259 -10.67 -2.51 22.59
C SER A 259 -10.35 -1.03 22.31
N PHE A 260 -9.34 -0.70 21.52
CA PHE A 260 -9.03 0.69 21.20
C PHE A 260 -10.10 1.30 20.31
N ILE A 261 -10.95 2.11 20.92
CA ILE A 261 -12.11 2.74 20.29
C ILE A 261 -11.70 3.64 19.12
N GLU A 262 -10.53 4.25 19.19
CA GLU A 262 -9.99 5.17 18.19
C GLU A 262 -9.76 4.47 16.84
N PHE A 263 -9.27 3.23 16.88
CA PHE A 263 -9.13 2.43 15.67
C PHE A 263 -10.47 1.99 15.11
N ARG A 264 -11.45 1.69 15.97
CA ARG A 264 -12.82 1.35 15.53
C ARG A 264 -13.51 2.55 14.89
N GLU A 265 -13.38 3.73 15.48
CA GLU A 265 -13.96 4.97 14.92
C GLU A 265 -13.39 5.29 13.53
N PHE A 266 -12.08 5.12 13.34
CA PHE A 266 -11.49 5.28 12.01
C PHE A 266 -12.02 4.25 11.02
N SER A 267 -12.15 2.98 11.41
CA SER A 267 -12.70 1.92 10.54
C SER A 267 -14.13 2.21 10.14
N LEU A 268 -14.96 2.77 11.04
CA LEU A 268 -16.33 3.19 10.73
C LEU A 268 -16.35 4.28 9.64
N GLN A 269 -15.36 5.19 9.61
CA GLN A 269 -15.30 6.18 8.53
C GLN A 269 -15.03 5.53 7.17
N LEU A 270 -14.23 4.46 7.12
CA LEU A 270 -14.00 3.72 5.88
C LEU A 270 -15.26 2.99 5.41
N ILE A 271 -16.00 2.38 6.35
CA ILE A 271 -17.28 1.71 6.07
C ILE A 271 -18.30 2.70 5.55
N ASN A 272 -18.49 3.82 6.26
CA ASN A 272 -19.41 4.87 5.86
C ASN A 272 -19.12 5.44 4.46
N PHE A 273 -17.83 5.54 4.09
CA PHE A 273 -17.45 5.97 2.74
C PHE A 273 -17.93 4.98 1.69
N VAL A 274 -17.73 3.69 1.94
CA VAL A 274 -18.08 2.64 0.97
C VAL A 274 -19.59 2.48 0.85
N GLU A 275 -20.35 2.70 1.93
CA GLU A 275 -21.80 2.47 2.00
C GLU A 275 -22.66 3.66 1.59
N ASN A 276 -22.12 4.89 1.59
CA ASN A 276 -22.87 6.10 1.30
C ASN A 276 -22.96 6.36 -0.21
N GLU A 277 -24.18 6.51 -0.73
CA GLU A 277 -24.42 6.76 -2.17
C GLU A 277 -24.21 8.21 -2.57
N GLU A 278 -24.52 9.17 -1.70
CA GLU A 278 -24.32 10.60 -1.91
C GLU A 278 -23.22 11.14 -1.00
N LEU A 279 -21.98 10.98 -1.41
CA LEU A 279 -20.85 11.39 -0.58
C LEU A 279 -20.46 12.84 -0.84
N ASN A 280 -20.63 13.68 0.17
CA ASN A 280 -19.97 14.98 0.20
C ASN A 280 -18.53 14.78 0.71
N PHE A 281 -17.53 14.94 -0.17
CA PHE A 281 -16.12 14.72 0.17
C PHE A 281 -15.61 15.65 1.26
N SER A 282 -16.11 16.88 1.34
CA SER A 282 -15.73 17.83 2.40
C SER A 282 -16.21 17.36 3.78
N ASP A 283 -17.44 16.90 3.87
CA ASP A 283 -18.02 16.35 5.11
C ASP A 283 -17.32 15.06 5.52
N TYR A 284 -17.04 14.19 4.55
CA TYR A 284 -16.27 12.98 4.78
C TYR A 284 -14.88 13.31 5.32
N LEU A 285 -14.17 14.22 4.68
CA LEU A 285 -12.84 14.68 5.10
C LEU A 285 -12.86 15.22 6.54
N ASN A 286 -13.88 15.99 6.91
CA ASN A 286 -14.02 16.54 8.26
C ASN A 286 -14.24 15.42 9.31
N LYS A 287 -15.08 14.44 9.03
CA LYS A 287 -15.29 13.27 9.89
C LYS A 287 -14.02 12.42 10.00
N LEU A 288 -13.35 12.18 8.88
CA LEU A 288 -12.08 11.46 8.85
C LEU A 288 -11.00 12.18 9.66
N LYS A 289 -10.82 13.50 9.47
CA LYS A 289 -9.89 14.30 10.27
C LYS A 289 -10.19 14.20 11.77
N THR A 290 -11.44 14.26 12.15
CA THR A 290 -11.86 14.15 13.56
C THR A 290 -11.45 12.79 14.13
N SER A 291 -11.72 11.69 13.44
CA SER A 291 -11.36 10.34 13.92
C SER A 291 -9.85 10.12 13.97
N VAL A 292 -9.11 10.60 12.94
CA VAL A 292 -7.64 10.50 12.92
C VAL A 292 -7.00 11.39 13.99
N ASN A 293 -7.57 12.57 14.28
CA ASN A 293 -7.08 13.41 15.38
C ASN A 293 -7.27 12.73 16.74
N LYS A 294 -8.40 12.07 16.99
CA LYS A 294 -8.58 11.26 18.21
C LYS A 294 -7.52 10.17 18.31
N LEU A 295 -7.25 9.46 17.23
CA LEU A 295 -6.19 8.45 17.16
C LEU A 295 -4.81 9.03 17.47
N LYS A 296 -4.48 10.19 16.89
CA LYS A 296 -3.23 10.91 17.18
C LYS A 296 -3.15 11.34 18.65
N GLN A 297 -4.24 11.87 19.21
CA GLN A 297 -4.29 12.28 20.62
C GLN A 297 -4.08 11.08 21.55
N ALA A 298 -4.74 9.95 21.32
CA ALA A 298 -4.51 8.73 22.09
C ALA A 298 -3.04 8.27 22.01
N PHE A 299 -2.44 8.38 20.84
CA PHE A 299 -1.04 8.01 20.62
C PHE A 299 -0.06 8.93 21.39
N ILE A 300 -0.20 10.25 21.25
CA ILE A 300 0.71 11.21 21.89
C ILE A 300 0.50 11.32 23.41
N ASN A 301 -0.67 10.93 23.90
CA ASN A 301 -0.98 10.86 25.33
C ASN A 301 -0.59 9.53 25.98
N GLY A 302 -0.08 8.58 25.20
CA GLY A 302 0.47 7.33 25.71
C GLY A 302 -0.54 6.21 25.95
N VAL A 303 -1.81 6.37 25.55
CA VAL A 303 -2.88 5.37 25.74
C VAL A 303 -2.45 3.98 25.24
N PHE A 304 -1.76 3.93 24.10
CA PHE A 304 -1.30 2.65 23.51
C PHE A 304 -0.08 2.05 24.23
N PHE A 305 0.58 2.81 25.13
CA PHE A 305 1.74 2.33 25.88
C PHE A 305 1.38 1.81 27.28
N GLU A 306 0.18 2.09 27.83
CA GLU A 306 -0.18 1.81 29.22
C GLU A 306 0.02 0.36 29.64
N ASP A 307 -0.32 -0.63 28.81
CA ASP A 307 -0.12 -2.06 29.09
C ASP A 307 0.96 -2.71 28.20
N ALA A 308 1.70 -1.89 27.45
CA ALA A 308 2.79 -2.41 26.65
C ALA A 308 3.99 -2.79 27.54
N LYS A 309 4.71 -3.84 27.17
CA LYS A 309 5.97 -4.23 27.81
C LYS A 309 7.09 -3.28 27.37
N VAL A 310 7.07 -2.05 27.85
CA VAL A 310 7.99 -0.98 27.43
C VAL A 310 9.43 -1.28 27.82
N ASP A 311 9.66 -1.96 28.94
CA ASP A 311 11.00 -2.32 29.41
C ASP A 311 11.80 -3.23 28.48
N SER A 312 11.11 -4.01 27.64
CA SER A 312 11.72 -4.88 26.63
C SER A 312 11.52 -4.35 25.20
N PHE A 313 11.12 -3.08 25.07
CA PHE A 313 10.91 -2.46 23.76
C PHE A 313 12.21 -1.84 23.25
N TYR A 314 12.70 -2.39 22.15
CA TYR A 314 13.81 -1.84 21.38
C TYR A 314 13.28 -1.40 20.01
N PHE A 315 13.37 -0.11 19.70
CA PHE A 315 12.72 0.46 18.53
C PHE A 315 13.10 -0.28 17.24
N TYR A 316 14.39 -0.49 16.99
CA TYR A 316 14.84 -1.17 15.78
C TYR A 316 14.33 -2.62 15.69
N GLU A 317 14.39 -3.37 16.78
CA GLU A 317 14.02 -4.79 16.77
C GLU A 317 12.52 -5.01 16.61
N ASN A 318 11.73 -4.16 17.27
CA ASN A 318 10.28 -4.26 17.23
C ASN A 318 9.68 -3.56 16.01
N ASN A 319 10.24 -2.42 15.60
CA ASN A 319 9.69 -1.52 14.59
C ASN A 319 10.64 -1.23 13.42
N LYS A 320 11.43 -2.21 12.97
CA LYS A 320 12.41 -2.03 11.87
C LYS A 320 11.79 -1.39 10.63
N ARG A 321 10.57 -1.78 10.27
CA ARG A 321 9.88 -1.23 9.09
C ARG A 321 9.41 0.21 9.32
N VAL A 322 8.93 0.54 10.51
CA VAL A 322 8.62 1.93 10.90
C VAL A 322 9.87 2.78 10.87
N ALA A 323 11.00 2.28 11.43
CA ALA A 323 12.29 2.97 11.35
C ALA A 323 12.68 3.25 9.90
N LYS A 324 12.66 2.23 9.05
CA LYS A 324 12.98 2.37 7.62
C LYS A 324 12.07 3.42 6.96
N TYR A 325 10.77 3.35 7.23
CA TYR A 325 9.80 4.31 6.68
C TYR A 325 10.07 5.76 7.11
N ILE A 326 10.35 5.99 8.38
CA ILE A 326 10.67 7.33 8.91
C ILE A 326 11.97 7.86 8.27
N LEU A 327 13.01 7.02 8.18
CA LEU A 327 14.31 7.41 7.62
C LEU A 327 14.26 7.69 6.12
N TYR A 328 13.49 6.92 5.33
CA TYR A 328 13.26 7.20 3.92
C TYR A 328 12.53 8.52 3.69
N ASN A 329 11.49 8.78 4.49
CA ASN A 329 10.77 10.06 4.41
C ASN A 329 11.64 11.23 4.88
N LEU A 330 12.54 11.03 5.84
CA LEU A 330 13.51 12.04 6.25
C LEU A 330 14.49 12.37 5.12
N GLU A 331 15.00 11.36 4.41
CA GLU A 331 15.87 11.58 3.27
C GLU A 331 15.13 12.32 2.14
N ALA A 332 13.89 11.91 1.82
CA ALA A 332 13.05 12.57 0.83
C ALA A 332 12.82 14.06 1.21
N TYR A 333 12.55 14.33 2.47
CA TYR A 333 12.40 15.70 2.98
C TYR A 333 13.67 16.53 2.80
N LEU A 334 14.84 15.95 3.06
CA LEU A 334 16.11 16.64 2.86
C LEU A 334 16.43 16.91 1.39
N ILE A 335 16.01 16.00 0.48
CA ILE A 335 16.11 16.20 -0.96
C ILE A 335 15.25 17.39 -1.40
N GLU A 336 14.02 17.52 -0.87
CA GLU A 336 13.14 18.67 -1.14
C GLU A 336 13.73 19.99 -0.60
N GLU A 337 14.21 19.98 0.64
CA GLU A 337 14.81 21.15 1.28
C GLU A 337 16.08 21.64 0.56
N ALA A 338 16.80 20.73 -0.10
CA ALA A 338 17.99 21.07 -0.89
C ALA A 338 17.64 21.82 -2.19
N ARG A 339 16.37 21.91 -2.57
CA ARG A 339 15.86 22.58 -3.78
C ARG A 339 16.57 22.12 -5.08
N ASP A 340 16.92 20.83 -5.13
CA ASP A 340 17.53 20.25 -6.32
C ASP A 340 16.50 20.23 -7.47
N PRO A 341 16.85 20.69 -8.68
CA PRO A 341 15.93 20.68 -9.83
C PRO A 341 15.36 19.28 -10.15
N GLU A 342 16.10 18.22 -9.84
CA GLU A 342 15.70 16.83 -10.08
C GLU A 342 15.11 16.14 -8.84
N TYR A 343 14.64 16.90 -7.83
CA TYR A 343 14.19 16.34 -6.55
C TYR A 343 13.08 15.27 -6.71
N GLU A 344 12.16 15.46 -7.65
CA GLU A 344 11.06 14.51 -7.89
C GLU A 344 11.60 13.15 -8.38
N LYS A 345 12.53 13.18 -9.34
CA LYS A 345 13.18 11.97 -9.85
C LYS A 345 13.97 11.27 -8.74
N LYS A 346 14.76 12.00 -7.96
CA LYS A 346 15.58 11.45 -6.87
C LYS A 346 14.70 10.81 -5.77
N ILE A 347 13.57 11.43 -5.44
CA ILE A 347 12.61 10.87 -4.47
C ILE A 347 11.93 9.63 -5.04
N SER A 348 11.51 9.64 -6.30
CA SER A 348 10.94 8.46 -6.96
C SER A 348 11.93 7.29 -6.97
N GLU A 349 13.18 7.52 -7.32
CA GLU A 349 14.25 6.53 -7.27
C GLU A 349 14.50 6.03 -5.84
N LEU A 350 14.57 6.92 -4.85
CA LEU A 350 14.73 6.56 -3.45
C LEU A 350 13.64 5.56 -3.02
N PHE A 351 12.37 5.89 -3.27
CA PHE A 351 11.25 5.03 -2.88
C PHE A 351 11.16 3.72 -3.69
N SER A 352 11.65 3.67 -4.93
CA SER A 352 11.72 2.43 -5.70
C SER A 352 12.60 1.37 -5.03
N HIS A 353 13.58 1.81 -4.25
CA HIS A 353 14.48 0.95 -3.50
C HIS A 353 13.97 0.55 -2.09
N PHE A 354 12.75 0.99 -1.69
CA PHE A 354 12.27 0.72 -0.34
C PHE A 354 12.19 -0.77 0.01
N GLU A 355 11.72 -1.60 -0.91
CA GLU A 355 11.58 -3.05 -0.69
C GLU A 355 12.85 -3.84 -1.03
N SER A 356 13.83 -3.19 -1.64
CA SER A 356 15.12 -3.80 -1.97
C SER A 356 16.12 -3.68 -0.81
N ASP A 357 17.26 -4.36 -0.96
CA ASP A 357 18.39 -4.25 -0.05
C ASP A 357 19.39 -3.14 -0.43
N PHE A 358 19.01 -2.24 -1.34
CA PHE A 358 19.90 -1.16 -1.80
C PHE A 358 20.28 -0.25 -0.63
N TYR A 359 19.31 0.18 0.17
CA TYR A 359 19.53 0.89 1.41
C TYR A 359 19.20 0.02 2.61
N ASN A 360 20.05 0.12 3.64
CA ASN A 360 19.90 -0.52 4.94
C ASN A 360 19.81 0.51 6.05
N ILE A 361 19.51 0.02 7.26
CA ILE A 361 19.55 0.81 8.47
C ILE A 361 20.89 0.57 9.16
N GLU A 362 21.67 1.62 9.28
CA GLU A 362 22.93 1.69 10.03
C GLU A 362 22.66 2.03 11.50
N HIS A 363 23.44 1.44 12.39
CA HIS A 363 23.53 1.81 13.79
C HIS A 363 24.75 2.70 13.99
N ILE A 364 24.56 3.99 14.25
CA ILE A 364 25.66 4.94 14.42
C ILE A 364 26.55 4.48 15.58
N TYR A 365 25.98 4.29 16.78
CA TYR A 365 26.57 3.44 17.83
C TYR A 365 26.28 1.99 17.48
N PRO A 366 27.28 1.22 17.06
CA PRO A 366 27.07 -0.09 16.45
C PRO A 366 26.61 -1.14 17.45
N LYS A 367 25.92 -2.18 16.97
CA LYS A 367 25.44 -3.28 17.80
C LYS A 367 26.59 -3.97 18.56
N ALA A 368 27.67 -4.28 17.87
CA ALA A 368 28.84 -4.91 18.46
C ALA A 368 29.62 -3.95 19.37
N GLY A 369 29.85 -2.71 18.93
CA GLY A 369 30.39 -1.58 19.68
C GLY A 369 31.55 -1.87 20.65
N ARG A 370 32.48 -2.75 20.23
CA ARG A 370 33.56 -3.25 21.08
C ARG A 370 34.89 -2.60 20.68
N ASN A 371 35.03 -1.31 20.86
CA ASN A 371 36.33 -0.64 20.73
C ASN A 371 36.47 0.46 21.78
N THR A 372 37.68 0.88 22.04
CA THR A 372 38.03 1.86 23.07
C THR A 372 37.30 3.19 22.92
N TYR A 373 36.92 3.57 21.69
CA TYR A 373 36.12 4.79 21.46
C TYR A 373 34.72 4.63 22.05
N TRP A 374 34.00 3.54 21.74
CA TRP A 374 32.65 3.32 22.22
C TRP A 374 32.60 3.04 23.73
N ASP A 375 33.64 2.39 24.27
CA ASP A 375 33.77 2.16 25.71
C ASP A 375 33.95 3.48 26.44
N ARG A 376 34.69 4.46 25.90
CA ARG A 376 34.83 5.79 26.49
C ARG A 376 33.53 6.59 26.44
N GLN A 377 32.72 6.45 25.37
CA GLN A 377 31.47 7.23 25.19
C GLN A 377 30.29 6.63 25.97
N PHE A 378 30.25 5.33 26.15
CA PHE A 378 29.11 4.62 26.72
C PHE A 378 29.47 3.63 27.85
N GLY A 379 30.73 3.62 28.29
CA GLY A 379 31.22 2.65 29.30
C GLY A 379 30.48 2.67 30.61
N ASP A 380 30.11 3.85 31.09
CA ASP A 380 29.45 4.09 32.39
C ASP A 380 27.99 3.59 32.45
N PHE A 381 27.42 3.20 31.30
CA PHE A 381 26.03 2.74 31.22
C PHE A 381 25.93 1.23 31.33
N THR A 382 24.85 0.75 31.92
CA THR A 382 24.51 -0.69 31.98
C THR A 382 24.26 -1.25 30.58
N ASP A 383 24.40 -2.56 30.40
CA ASP A 383 24.13 -3.20 29.11
C ASP A 383 22.69 -2.98 28.61
N LYS A 384 21.74 -2.88 29.55
CA LYS A 384 20.33 -2.56 29.21
C LYS A 384 20.21 -1.16 28.62
N GLU A 385 20.86 -0.17 29.20
CA GLU A 385 20.87 1.21 28.71
C GLU A 385 21.63 1.32 27.39
N LYS A 386 22.79 0.67 27.26
CA LYS A 386 23.54 0.59 26.01
C LYS A 386 22.68 0.01 24.87
N ASN A 387 21.92 -1.04 25.14
CA ASN A 387 21.02 -1.62 24.16
C ASN A 387 19.86 -0.68 23.80
N LYS A 388 19.32 0.08 24.74
CA LYS A 388 18.33 1.12 24.44
C LYS A 388 18.92 2.19 23.51
N PHE A 389 20.11 2.71 23.79
CA PHE A 389 20.78 3.67 22.91
C PHE A 389 21.02 3.11 21.52
N LYS A 390 21.59 1.89 21.42
CA LYS A 390 21.88 1.23 20.12
C LYS A 390 20.64 1.08 19.25
N HIS A 391 19.54 0.66 19.83
CA HIS A 391 18.33 0.32 19.09
C HIS A 391 17.29 1.45 19.03
N SER A 392 17.58 2.62 19.61
CA SER A 392 16.70 3.79 19.55
C SER A 392 16.66 4.43 18.18
N LEU A 393 15.52 5.01 17.79
CA LEU A 393 15.37 5.67 16.49
C LEU A 393 16.44 6.75 16.22
N PRO A 394 16.84 7.61 17.17
CA PRO A 394 17.89 8.60 16.92
C PRO A 394 19.28 8.01 16.67
N ASN A 395 19.52 6.75 17.01
CA ASN A 395 20.78 6.07 16.66
C ASN A 395 20.76 5.39 15.28
N LEU A 396 19.65 5.48 14.55
CA LEU A 396 19.48 4.82 13.24
C LEU A 396 19.65 5.80 12.09
N LEU A 397 20.28 5.33 11.01
CA LEU A 397 20.55 6.12 9.82
C LEU A 397 20.27 5.29 8.56
N LEU A 398 19.74 5.92 7.52
CA LEU A 398 19.62 5.29 6.20
C LEU A 398 20.98 5.32 5.49
N ILE A 399 21.42 4.18 4.96
CA ILE A 399 22.73 4.06 4.34
C ILE A 399 22.73 2.98 3.23
N GLY A 400 23.61 3.12 2.24
CA GLY A 400 23.81 2.09 1.22
C GLY A 400 24.32 0.77 1.82
N LYS A 401 23.81 -0.38 1.34
CA LYS A 401 24.15 -1.71 1.87
C LYS A 401 25.65 -2.00 1.94
N LYS A 402 26.39 -1.71 0.86
CA LYS A 402 27.86 -1.92 0.80
C LYS A 402 28.59 -1.07 1.83
N LYS A 403 28.18 0.19 1.94
CA LYS A 403 28.75 1.17 2.87
C LYS A 403 28.48 0.76 4.33
N ASN A 404 27.28 0.26 4.63
CA ASN A 404 26.93 -0.26 5.97
C ASN A 404 27.91 -1.36 6.40
N GLY A 405 28.19 -2.33 5.53
CA GLY A 405 29.17 -3.39 5.82
C GLY A 405 30.59 -2.87 6.03
N TYR A 406 30.99 -1.84 5.30
CA TYR A 406 32.32 -1.23 5.42
C TYR A 406 32.49 -0.45 6.74
N LEU A 407 31.48 0.29 7.18
CA LEU A 407 31.52 1.09 8.40
C LEU A 407 31.42 0.24 9.68
N ALA A 408 30.61 -0.80 9.65
CA ALA A 408 30.47 -1.80 10.72
C ALA A 408 30.57 -1.21 12.15
N ASP A 409 31.61 -1.61 12.91
CA ASP A 409 31.84 -1.21 14.30
C ASP A 409 32.88 -0.10 14.48
N LYS A 410 33.26 0.59 13.39
CA LYS A 410 34.23 1.68 13.43
C LYS A 410 33.79 2.79 14.42
N SER A 411 34.77 3.54 14.92
CA SER A 411 34.53 4.74 15.74
C SER A 411 33.69 5.78 14.98
N TYR A 412 33.00 6.66 15.70
CA TYR A 412 32.22 7.70 15.04
C TYR A 412 33.12 8.67 14.21
N PRO A 413 34.29 9.13 14.69
CA PRO A 413 35.19 9.93 13.85
C PRO A 413 35.59 9.24 12.54
N ASP A 414 35.83 7.92 12.56
CA ASP A 414 36.13 7.15 11.35
C ASP A 414 34.90 7.05 10.43
N LYS A 415 33.70 6.77 10.97
CA LYS A 415 32.44 6.75 10.21
C LYS A 415 32.14 8.12 9.60
N ARG A 416 32.45 9.20 10.32
CA ARG A 416 32.18 10.58 9.91
C ARG A 416 33.02 11.01 8.73
N ARG A 417 34.38 10.83 8.78
CA ARG A 417 35.32 11.50 7.87
C ARG A 417 36.43 10.64 7.28
N LYS A 418 36.55 9.36 7.64
CA LYS A 418 37.70 8.57 7.20
C LYS A 418 37.41 7.76 5.95
N GLY A 419 38.06 8.13 4.85
CA GLY A 419 37.97 7.43 3.56
C GLY A 419 36.71 7.76 2.77
N ASP A 420 36.63 7.23 1.55
CA ASP A 420 35.59 7.55 0.56
C ASP A 420 34.18 7.03 0.93
N CYS A 421 34.11 6.08 1.88
CA CYS A 421 32.85 5.52 2.36
C CYS A 421 32.36 6.15 3.66
N CYS A 422 32.85 7.33 4.07
CA CYS A 422 32.40 8.01 5.27
C CYS A 422 31.07 8.76 5.07
N TYR A 423 30.47 9.24 6.17
CA TYR A 423 29.18 9.93 6.11
C TYR A 423 29.22 11.25 5.33
N GLU A 424 30.36 11.95 5.32
CA GLU A 424 30.52 13.21 4.56
C GLU A 424 30.30 13.04 3.06
N PHE A 425 30.55 11.85 2.49
CA PHE A 425 30.32 11.54 1.09
C PHE A 425 29.05 10.68 0.85
N GLY A 426 28.14 10.66 1.81
CA GLY A 426 26.92 9.90 1.73
C GLY A 426 25.72 10.65 1.16
N ILE A 427 24.54 10.08 1.37
CA ILE A 427 23.26 10.72 1.08
C ILE A 427 23.02 11.91 2.03
N LEU A 428 21.97 12.71 1.80
CA LEU A 428 21.81 13.98 2.52
C LEU A 428 21.65 13.79 4.05
N SER A 429 20.99 12.74 4.49
CA SER A 429 20.89 12.45 5.93
C SER A 429 22.22 12.05 6.57
N GLU A 430 23.12 11.37 5.84
CA GLU A 430 24.47 11.08 6.31
C GLU A 430 25.30 12.35 6.42
N ARG A 431 25.32 13.18 5.36
CA ARG A 431 26.04 14.46 5.34
C ARG A 431 25.57 15.41 6.41
N LYS A 432 24.24 15.46 6.60
CA LYS A 432 23.66 16.26 7.68
C LYS A 432 24.14 15.79 9.06
N LEU A 433 24.14 14.48 9.30
CA LEU A 433 24.66 13.90 10.54
C LEU A 433 26.12 14.26 10.78
N ALA A 434 26.97 14.10 9.75
CA ALA A 434 28.38 14.41 9.83
C ALA A 434 28.66 15.90 10.10
N ARG A 435 27.83 16.79 9.55
CA ARG A 435 27.92 18.23 9.78
C ARG A 435 27.47 18.64 11.16
N ASP A 436 26.31 18.11 11.63
CA ASP A 436 25.62 18.55 12.84
C ASP A 436 26.26 17.99 14.12
N PHE A 437 27.04 16.90 14.04
CA PHE A 437 27.67 16.25 15.18
C PHE A 437 29.17 16.02 14.96
N GLU A 438 30.00 16.54 15.85
CA GLU A 438 31.44 16.27 15.84
C GLU A 438 31.77 14.94 16.46
N ASP A 439 31.01 14.53 17.47
CA ASP A 439 31.17 13.28 18.20
C ASP A 439 29.80 12.62 18.42
N TRP A 440 29.79 11.30 18.75
CA TRP A 440 28.58 10.56 18.97
C TRP A 440 28.50 10.07 20.42
N THR A 441 27.76 10.81 21.21
CA THR A 441 27.59 10.63 22.65
C THR A 441 26.11 10.43 22.98
N VAL A 442 25.81 10.21 24.25
CA VAL A 442 24.41 10.19 24.75
C VAL A 442 23.73 11.52 24.47
N GLU A 443 24.45 12.64 24.66
CA GLU A 443 23.93 13.98 24.36
C GLU A 443 23.59 14.13 22.86
N SER A 444 24.44 13.66 21.97
CA SER A 444 24.18 13.65 20.53
C SER A 444 22.91 12.86 20.18
N ILE A 445 22.65 11.72 20.84
CA ILE A 445 21.43 10.94 20.68
C ILE A 445 20.19 11.77 21.08
N TYR A 446 20.24 12.47 22.21
CA TYR A 446 19.13 13.31 22.67
C TYR A 446 18.92 14.53 21.76
N GLN A 447 19.97 15.23 21.34
CA GLN A 447 19.86 16.35 20.41
C GLN A 447 19.24 15.92 19.07
N ARG A 448 19.67 14.78 18.54
CA ARG A 448 19.07 14.23 17.32
C ARG A 448 17.62 13.82 17.55
N SER A 449 17.28 13.32 18.74
CA SER A 449 15.90 12.96 19.06
C SER A 449 14.96 14.16 18.98
N GLU A 450 15.37 15.33 19.46
CA GLU A 450 14.59 16.57 19.34
C GLU A 450 14.41 17.02 17.89
N SER A 451 15.42 16.85 17.05
CA SER A 451 15.32 17.11 15.60
C SER A 451 14.31 16.18 14.94
N LEU A 452 14.33 14.88 15.28
CA LEU A 452 13.36 13.89 14.78
C LEU A 452 11.95 14.18 15.30
N LYS A 453 11.78 14.62 16.54
CA LYS A 453 10.50 15.02 17.12
C LYS A 453 9.84 16.14 16.30
N LYS A 454 10.61 17.19 15.99
CA LYS A 454 10.15 18.30 15.14
C LYS A 454 9.78 17.82 13.74
N TYR A 455 10.60 16.96 13.15
CA TYR A 455 10.34 16.38 11.82
C TYR A 455 9.05 15.53 11.80
N ILE A 456 8.86 14.62 12.76
CA ILE A 456 7.68 13.74 12.88
C ILE A 456 6.41 14.57 13.03
N ASN A 457 6.45 15.64 13.85
CA ASN A 457 5.32 16.56 13.97
C ASN A 457 5.02 17.26 12.64
N ARG A 458 6.03 17.81 11.97
CA ARG A 458 5.87 18.51 10.68
C ARG A 458 5.29 17.58 9.61
N ARG A 459 5.76 16.34 9.56
CA ARG A 459 5.43 15.40 8.47
C ARG A 459 4.07 14.71 8.64
N TRP A 460 3.72 14.31 9.86
CA TRP A 460 2.50 13.53 10.14
C TRP A 460 1.55 14.20 11.14
N GLY A 461 1.88 15.38 11.67
CA GLY A 461 1.08 16.05 12.68
C GLY A 461 1.02 15.28 14.01
N ILE A 462 2.07 14.52 14.35
CA ILE A 462 2.19 13.78 15.61
C ILE A 462 3.06 14.61 16.58
N ALA A 463 2.39 15.41 17.39
CA ALA A 463 3.01 16.43 18.26
C ALA A 463 3.09 15.93 19.70
N PHE A 464 4.18 15.25 20.07
CA PHE A 464 4.41 14.80 21.44
C PHE A 464 4.66 16.00 22.39
N ALA A 465 3.71 16.31 23.26
CA ALA A 465 3.89 17.29 24.33
C ALA A 465 4.66 16.69 25.52
N ASN A 466 4.40 15.42 25.84
CA ASN A 466 5.07 14.71 26.92
C ASN A 466 6.36 14.05 26.40
N ASN A 467 7.50 14.47 26.94
CA ASN A 467 8.81 13.92 26.57
C ASN A 467 8.98 12.46 26.98
N ASP A 468 8.33 12.01 28.02
CA ASP A 468 8.40 10.61 28.45
C ASP A 468 7.71 9.67 27.46
N ILE A 469 6.56 10.08 26.92
CA ILE A 469 5.86 9.33 25.87
C ILE A 469 6.69 9.34 24.58
N PHE A 470 7.29 10.48 24.24
CA PHE A 470 8.18 10.56 23.10
C PHE A 470 9.40 9.63 23.25
N LYS A 471 10.04 9.59 24.43
CA LYS A 471 11.15 8.66 24.73
C LYS A 471 10.71 7.19 24.62
N GLN A 472 9.50 6.85 25.07
CA GLN A 472 8.92 5.51 24.85
C GLN A 472 8.76 5.21 23.36
N PHE A 473 8.21 6.16 22.60
CA PHE A 473 8.02 6.00 21.16
C PHE A 473 9.33 5.71 20.43
N ILE A 474 10.39 6.47 20.72
CA ILE A 474 11.69 6.32 20.03
C ILE A 474 12.61 5.25 20.64
N GLY A 475 12.19 4.55 21.71
CA GLY A 475 12.94 3.46 22.36
C GLY A 475 14.05 3.89 23.30
N LEU A 476 13.93 5.09 23.92
CA LEU A 476 14.87 5.64 24.92
C LEU A 476 14.36 5.55 26.37
N LYS A 477 13.17 4.98 26.62
CA LYS A 477 12.62 4.79 27.98
C LYS A 477 12.47 3.30 28.32
#